data_8670f8eac8c81ce76fa8451bdc30f916
#
_entry.id   8670f8eac8c81ce76fa8451bdc30f916
#
_cell.length_a   1.000
_cell.length_b   1.000
_cell.length_c   1.000
_cell.angle_alpha   90.00
_cell.angle_beta   90.00
_cell.angle_gamma   90.00
#
_symmetry.space_group_name_H-M   'P 1'
#
loop_
_entity.id
_entity.type
_entity.pdbx_description
1 polymer ?
#
loop_
_entity_poly.entity_id
_entity_poly.type
_entity_poly.pdbx_seq_one_letter_code
_entity_poly.pdbx_strand_id
1 'polypeptide(L)'
;MIVTHYHEPWFLGKKFFDMLAMQRDIRFEDVGVILVNDGEQNELPAECFEGYPFEIHQLSIPHGGVSRARNAGLETSDADWVMFCDFDDMFSSVFSLHLIFSAMAEDKGVLIRGTFTEETLGDDGVMHLVSHNDDAVFVHGKVIRRSFLMENKIRFHEKLTIHEDGFFNVLVYTLAKDLGEQKIQTPIYLWAWNPNSVVRKDKTDDYILDTYSHLMRQRMALTEAFIQRERTNDALLTVIKTVVDSYYDFQKHQWRLQKNKAKYERAERWFCAYLKRYAGIYAEATVFQIAELAAVGRSRALMQKSMLMESETLKDWLEHIMRDVRPIPEEELNV
;
A
#
# COMPACT_ATOMS: atom_id res chain seq x y z
N MET A 1 -5.02 2.64 17.89
CA MET A 1 -5.35 2.46 16.45
C MET A 1 -5.56 3.80 15.81
N ILE A 2 -5.20 3.96 14.52
CA ILE A 2 -5.41 5.18 13.74
C ILE A 2 -6.45 4.82 12.68
N VAL A 3 -7.63 5.41 12.79
CA VAL A 3 -8.77 5.14 11.90
C VAL A 3 -9.02 6.39 11.05
N THR A 4 -9.05 6.24 9.72
CA THR A 4 -9.29 7.37 8.81
C THR A 4 -10.75 7.39 8.35
N HIS A 5 -11.36 8.57 8.38
CA HIS A 5 -12.75 8.82 8.03
C HIS A 5 -12.87 10.00 7.07
N TYR A 6 -13.64 9.83 5.99
CA TYR A 6 -13.97 10.87 5.02
C TYR A 6 -15.35 10.64 4.39
N HIS A 7 -16.36 11.35 4.86
CA HIS A 7 -17.74 11.28 4.37
C HIS A 7 -18.50 9.94 4.52
N GLU A 8 -17.86 8.88 5.01
CA GLU A 8 -18.59 7.64 5.25
C GLU A 8 -19.64 7.84 6.34
N PRO A 9 -20.89 7.38 6.14
CA PRO A 9 -21.92 7.50 7.15
C PRO A 9 -21.60 6.63 8.36
N TRP A 10 -21.96 7.10 9.56
CA TRP A 10 -21.68 6.42 10.83
C TRP A 10 -22.00 4.92 10.85
N PHE A 11 -23.09 4.49 10.19
CA PHE A 11 -23.46 3.07 10.22
C PHE A 11 -22.39 2.14 9.60
N LEU A 12 -21.51 2.64 8.74
CA LEU A 12 -20.38 1.86 8.22
C LEU A 12 -19.29 1.74 9.28
N GLY A 13 -18.90 2.84 9.93
CA GLY A 13 -17.89 2.82 10.97
C GLY A 13 -18.36 2.15 12.26
N LYS A 14 -19.66 2.20 12.53
CA LYS A 14 -20.22 1.54 13.72
C LYS A 14 -19.83 0.06 13.82
N LYS A 15 -19.70 -0.63 12.70
CA LYS A 15 -19.26 -2.04 12.68
C LYS A 15 -17.83 -2.20 13.24
N PHE A 16 -16.93 -1.27 12.89
CA PHE A 16 -15.56 -1.28 13.42
C PHE A 16 -15.57 -1.11 14.94
N PHE A 17 -16.26 -0.09 15.44
CA PHE A 17 -16.31 0.21 16.86
C PHE A 17 -17.03 -0.88 17.67
N ASP A 18 -18.15 -1.43 17.15
CA ASP A 18 -18.86 -2.54 17.79
C ASP A 18 -17.99 -3.80 17.87
N MET A 19 -17.32 -4.16 16.79
CA MET A 19 -16.42 -5.32 16.76
C MET A 19 -15.21 -5.11 17.67
N LEU A 20 -14.71 -3.87 17.78
CA LEU A 20 -13.66 -3.51 18.73
C LEU A 20 -14.13 -3.67 20.17
N ALA A 21 -15.34 -3.22 20.50
CA ALA A 21 -15.93 -3.38 21.84
C ALA A 21 -16.26 -4.85 22.21
N MET A 22 -16.40 -5.72 21.20
CA MET A 22 -16.61 -7.16 21.40
C MET A 22 -15.32 -7.94 21.60
N GLN A 23 -14.15 -7.31 21.54
CA GLN A 23 -12.88 -8.01 21.72
C GLN A 23 -12.79 -8.63 23.11
N ARG A 24 -12.16 -9.80 23.20
CA ARG A 24 -12.07 -10.61 24.43
C ARG A 24 -10.62 -10.87 24.80
N ASP A 25 -10.43 -11.19 26.08
CA ASP A 25 -9.14 -11.53 26.67
C ASP A 25 -8.09 -10.42 26.50
N ILE A 26 -8.55 -9.17 26.58
CA ILE A 26 -7.75 -7.95 26.54
C ILE A 26 -8.21 -6.98 27.66
N ARG A 27 -7.39 -6.00 27.92
CA ARG A 27 -7.75 -4.84 28.74
C ARG A 27 -8.01 -3.66 27.81
N PHE A 28 -9.19 -3.07 27.92
CA PHE A 28 -9.55 -1.93 27.05
C PHE A 28 -8.78 -0.65 27.42
N GLU A 29 -8.22 -0.57 28.60
CA GLU A 29 -7.33 0.53 29.01
C GLU A 29 -6.04 0.57 28.18
N ASP A 30 -5.66 -0.55 27.56
CA ASP A 30 -4.51 -0.66 26.67
C ASP A 30 -4.86 -0.36 25.19
N VAL A 31 -6.12 0.03 24.92
CA VAL A 31 -6.66 0.28 23.58
C VAL A 31 -7.07 1.73 23.43
N GLY A 32 -6.46 2.45 22.50
CA GLY A 32 -6.87 3.79 22.09
C GLY A 32 -7.19 3.86 20.59
N VAL A 33 -8.18 4.68 20.25
CA VAL A 33 -8.55 4.99 18.85
C VAL A 33 -8.35 6.49 18.60
N ILE A 34 -7.54 6.82 17.61
CA ILE A 34 -7.50 8.16 17.03
C ILE A 34 -8.30 8.09 15.74
N LEU A 35 -9.48 8.69 15.76
CA LEU A 35 -10.34 8.83 14.58
C LEU A 35 -9.98 10.13 13.87
N VAL A 36 -9.34 10.03 12.72
CA VAL A 36 -8.93 11.20 11.95
C VAL A 36 -9.98 11.52 10.90
N ASN A 37 -10.69 12.64 11.08
CA ASN A 37 -11.66 13.17 10.15
C ASN A 37 -10.93 14.01 9.09
N ASP A 38 -10.82 13.49 7.86
CA ASP A 38 -10.20 14.19 6.73
C ASP A 38 -11.19 15.21 6.14
N GLY A 39 -11.17 16.41 6.68
CA GLY A 39 -12.12 17.49 6.48
C GLY A 39 -12.89 17.79 7.77
N GLU A 40 -12.79 19.03 8.28
CA GLU A 40 -13.40 19.45 9.54
C GLU A 40 -14.92 19.21 9.59
N GLN A 41 -15.59 19.29 8.45
CA GLN A 41 -17.04 19.04 8.33
C GLN A 41 -17.42 17.56 8.50
N ASN A 42 -16.46 16.65 8.57
CA ASN A 42 -16.67 15.21 8.69
C ASN A 42 -16.65 14.73 10.15
N GLU A 43 -16.47 15.62 11.12
CA GLU A 43 -16.49 15.26 12.52
C GLU A 43 -17.84 14.63 12.90
N LEU A 44 -17.76 13.48 13.56
CA LEU A 44 -18.94 12.74 13.97
C LEU A 44 -19.43 13.23 15.34
N PRO A 45 -20.77 13.23 15.58
CA PRO A 45 -21.32 13.60 16.87
C PRO A 45 -20.76 12.75 18.03
N ALA A 46 -20.50 13.34 19.17
CA ALA A 46 -19.93 12.65 20.34
C ALA A 46 -20.79 11.46 20.79
N GLU A 47 -22.11 11.55 20.59
CA GLU A 47 -23.08 10.52 20.93
C GLU A 47 -22.84 9.20 20.17
N CYS A 48 -22.16 9.26 19.01
CA CYS A 48 -21.75 8.07 18.27
C CYS A 48 -20.80 7.17 19.06
N PHE A 49 -20.07 7.73 20.01
CA PHE A 49 -19.02 7.05 20.76
C PHE A 49 -19.37 6.73 22.19
N GLU A 50 -20.56 7.08 22.64
CA GLU A 50 -21.00 6.79 24.00
C GLU A 50 -21.10 5.29 24.27
N GLY A 51 -20.56 4.87 25.43
CA GLY A 51 -20.66 3.50 25.91
C GLY A 51 -19.60 2.52 25.39
N TYR A 52 -18.67 2.95 24.52
CA TYR A 52 -17.52 2.12 24.16
C TYR A 52 -16.51 2.05 25.33
N PRO A 53 -15.88 0.88 25.57
CA PRO A 53 -15.04 0.66 26.75
C PRO A 53 -13.58 1.13 26.57
N PHE A 54 -13.22 1.76 25.47
CA PHE A 54 -11.88 2.25 25.13
C PHE A 54 -11.91 3.74 24.84
N GLU A 55 -10.74 4.37 24.90
CA GLU A 55 -10.59 5.79 24.60
C GLU A 55 -10.71 6.06 23.09
N ILE A 56 -11.47 7.09 22.73
CA ILE A 56 -11.65 7.56 21.35
C ILE A 56 -11.35 9.05 21.32
N HIS A 57 -10.32 9.40 20.56
CA HIS A 57 -9.94 10.78 20.28
C HIS A 57 -10.26 11.14 18.83
N GLN A 58 -11.16 12.07 18.60
CA GLN A 58 -11.41 12.62 17.28
C GLN A 58 -10.39 13.73 16.97
N LEU A 59 -9.74 13.60 15.81
CA LEU A 59 -8.82 14.59 15.26
C LEU A 59 -9.35 15.05 13.92
N SER A 60 -9.82 16.29 13.83
CA SER A 60 -10.29 16.88 12.57
C SER A 60 -9.16 17.67 11.92
N ILE A 61 -8.90 17.40 10.64
CA ILE A 61 -7.87 18.07 9.84
C ILE A 61 -8.49 18.68 8.57
N PRO A 62 -7.89 19.72 7.99
CA PRO A 62 -8.25 20.17 6.64
C PRO A 62 -8.09 19.03 5.63
N HIS A 63 -9.06 18.86 4.72
CA HIS A 63 -9.02 17.76 3.74
C HIS A 63 -7.70 17.71 2.97
N GLY A 64 -7.09 16.53 2.93
CA GLY A 64 -5.78 16.32 2.30
C GLY A 64 -5.53 14.87 1.86
N GLY A 65 -6.51 13.99 1.97
CA GLY A 65 -6.46 12.60 1.56
C GLY A 65 -5.94 11.65 2.65
N VAL A 66 -6.12 10.37 2.42
CA VAL A 66 -5.85 9.27 3.37
C VAL A 66 -4.42 9.27 3.92
N SER A 67 -3.42 9.56 3.08
CA SER A 67 -2.01 9.65 3.51
C SER A 67 -1.79 10.72 4.57
N ARG A 68 -2.36 11.91 4.37
CA ARG A 68 -2.28 13.01 5.33
C ARG A 68 -3.03 12.68 6.62
N ALA A 69 -4.20 12.07 6.51
CA ALA A 69 -4.96 11.65 7.69
C ALA A 69 -4.20 10.60 8.52
N ARG A 70 -3.64 9.58 7.88
CA ARG A 70 -2.82 8.56 8.57
C ARG A 70 -1.57 9.16 9.22
N ASN A 71 -0.90 10.10 8.56
CA ASN A 71 0.26 10.81 9.12
C ASN A 71 -0.13 11.65 10.34
N ALA A 72 -1.22 12.41 10.27
CA ALA A 72 -1.71 13.22 11.39
C ALA A 72 -2.05 12.35 12.61
N GLY A 73 -2.72 11.21 12.40
CA GLY A 73 -2.98 10.23 13.46
C GLY A 73 -1.69 9.65 14.07
N LEU A 74 -0.69 9.35 13.24
CA LEU A 74 0.61 8.85 13.71
C LEU A 74 1.36 9.89 14.56
N GLU A 75 1.30 11.14 14.19
CA GLU A 75 1.95 12.25 14.92
C GLU A 75 1.26 12.52 16.25
N THR A 76 -0.08 12.43 16.28
CA THR A 76 -0.88 12.63 17.50
C THR A 76 -0.77 11.46 18.47
N SER A 77 -0.53 10.25 17.98
CA SER A 77 -0.43 9.05 18.82
C SER A 77 0.76 9.11 19.77
N ASP A 78 0.58 8.67 20.99
CA ASP A 78 1.63 8.40 22.00
C ASP A 78 1.80 6.89 22.30
N ALA A 79 1.00 6.04 21.65
CA ALA A 79 1.03 4.60 21.84
C ALA A 79 2.37 3.95 21.42
N ASP A 80 2.77 2.86 22.07
CA ASP A 80 3.97 2.09 21.73
C ASP A 80 3.85 1.41 20.36
N TRP A 81 2.63 0.95 20.03
CA TRP A 81 2.31 0.29 18.79
C TRP A 81 1.15 0.99 18.06
N VAL A 82 1.22 1.04 16.75
CA VAL A 82 0.17 1.61 15.89
C VAL A 82 -0.32 0.61 14.87
N MET A 83 -1.61 0.66 14.60
CA MET A 83 -2.29 -0.07 13.53
C MET A 83 -3.14 0.93 12.76
N PHE A 84 -3.02 0.95 11.44
CA PHE A 84 -3.86 1.75 10.57
C PHE A 84 -5.08 0.93 10.14
N CYS A 85 -6.25 1.54 10.26
CA CYS A 85 -7.53 0.91 9.94
C CYS A 85 -8.36 1.88 9.09
N ASP A 86 -9.17 1.35 8.20
CA ASP A 86 -10.16 2.14 7.48
C ASP A 86 -11.50 2.11 8.22
N PHE A 87 -12.25 3.21 8.15
CA PHE A 87 -13.45 3.43 8.94
C PHE A 87 -14.57 2.40 8.66
N ASP A 88 -14.64 1.90 7.44
CA ASP A 88 -15.66 0.97 6.98
C ASP A 88 -15.25 -0.52 7.09
N ASP A 89 -14.09 -0.81 7.68
CA ASP A 89 -13.57 -2.16 7.90
C ASP A 89 -13.94 -2.72 9.28
N MET A 90 -13.37 -3.86 9.66
CA MET A 90 -13.54 -4.43 11.01
C MET A 90 -12.46 -5.47 11.36
N PHE A 91 -12.44 -5.92 12.60
CA PHE A 91 -11.67 -7.09 13.02
C PHE A 91 -12.36 -8.39 12.58
N SER A 92 -11.57 -9.39 12.19
CA SER A 92 -12.11 -10.68 11.70
C SER A 92 -12.70 -11.55 12.82
N SER A 93 -12.29 -11.32 14.08
CA SER A 93 -12.66 -12.14 15.24
C SER A 93 -12.69 -11.31 16.50
N VAL A 94 -13.48 -11.76 17.47
CA VAL A 94 -13.46 -11.20 18.85
C VAL A 94 -12.16 -11.49 19.62
N PHE A 95 -11.25 -12.27 19.06
CA PHE A 95 -9.93 -12.55 19.61
C PHE A 95 -8.78 -11.91 18.80
N SER A 96 -9.09 -11.09 17.81
CA SER A 96 -8.06 -10.47 16.96
C SER A 96 -7.06 -9.64 17.76
N LEU A 97 -7.52 -8.81 18.70
CA LEU A 97 -6.62 -8.03 19.57
C LEU A 97 -5.88 -8.90 20.57
N HIS A 98 -6.47 -9.98 21.09
CA HIS A 98 -5.75 -10.93 21.94
C HIS A 98 -4.54 -11.52 21.21
N LEU A 99 -4.69 -11.92 19.95
CA LEU A 99 -3.58 -12.41 19.13
C LEU A 99 -2.51 -11.34 18.90
N ILE A 100 -2.92 -10.10 18.64
CA ILE A 100 -2.01 -8.97 18.45
C ILE A 100 -1.24 -8.69 19.75
N PHE A 101 -1.92 -8.59 20.90
CA PHE A 101 -1.28 -8.33 22.20
C PHE A 101 -0.36 -9.48 22.63
N SER A 102 -0.73 -10.72 22.33
CA SER A 102 0.15 -11.87 22.56
C SER A 102 1.45 -11.75 21.75
N ALA A 103 1.34 -11.35 20.48
CA ALA A 103 2.52 -11.12 19.64
C ALA A 103 3.35 -9.91 20.13
N MET A 104 2.71 -8.83 20.59
CA MET A 104 3.42 -7.69 21.19
C MET A 104 4.20 -8.10 22.45
N ALA A 105 3.61 -8.95 23.30
CA ALA A 105 4.22 -9.42 24.53
C ALA A 105 5.44 -10.32 24.32
N GLU A 106 5.53 -10.99 23.16
CA GLU A 106 6.71 -11.77 22.78
C GLU A 106 7.94 -10.90 22.45
N ASP A 107 7.71 -9.63 22.13
CA ASP A 107 8.72 -8.60 21.86
C ASP A 107 9.82 -9.01 20.85
N LYS A 108 9.43 -9.67 19.77
CA LYS A 108 10.36 -10.24 18.78
C LYS A 108 10.64 -9.31 17.59
N GLY A 109 10.34 -8.04 17.69
CA GLY A 109 10.64 -7.10 16.62
C GLY A 109 9.78 -5.84 16.60
N VAL A 110 9.87 -5.14 15.50
CA VAL A 110 9.20 -3.83 15.30
C VAL A 110 7.95 -3.90 14.45
N LEU A 111 7.66 -5.06 13.86
CA LEU A 111 6.56 -5.31 12.94
C LEU A 111 5.82 -6.60 13.30
N ILE A 112 4.52 -6.53 13.44
CA ILE A 112 3.62 -7.68 13.49
C ILE A 112 2.79 -7.66 12.21
N ARG A 113 2.90 -8.70 11.40
CA ARG A 113 2.12 -8.88 10.19
C ARG A 113 1.07 -9.95 10.39
N GLY A 114 -0.18 -9.51 10.48
CA GLY A 114 -1.33 -10.40 10.53
C GLY A 114 -1.92 -10.67 9.16
N THR A 115 -2.50 -11.84 9.01
CA THR A 115 -3.36 -12.15 7.86
C THR A 115 -4.61 -11.28 7.92
N PHE A 116 -5.07 -10.81 6.77
CA PHE A 116 -6.38 -10.20 6.64
C PHE A 116 -7.24 -10.92 5.59
N THR A 117 -8.53 -10.76 5.69
CA THR A 117 -9.51 -11.30 4.74
C THR A 117 -10.19 -10.14 4.00
N GLU A 118 -10.38 -10.28 2.71
CA GLU A 118 -11.09 -9.32 1.87
C GLU A 118 -12.45 -9.90 1.46
N GLU A 119 -13.51 -9.11 1.60
CA GLU A 119 -14.80 -9.37 0.98
C GLU A 119 -14.78 -8.93 -0.47
N THR A 120 -15.09 -9.82 -1.38
CA THR A 120 -15.19 -9.55 -2.82
C THR A 120 -16.55 -9.99 -3.35
N LEU A 121 -17.19 -9.16 -4.16
CA LEU A 121 -18.42 -9.55 -4.85
C LEU A 121 -18.06 -10.23 -6.18
N GLY A 122 -18.44 -11.51 -6.32
CA GLY A 122 -18.24 -12.25 -7.56
C GLY A 122 -19.21 -11.83 -8.68
N ASP A 123 -18.89 -12.21 -9.90
CA ASP A 123 -19.75 -11.96 -11.09
C ASP A 123 -21.11 -12.66 -10.96
N ASP A 124 -21.21 -13.69 -10.12
CA ASP A 124 -22.44 -14.41 -9.75
C ASP A 124 -23.30 -13.67 -8.71
N GLY A 125 -22.85 -12.51 -8.24
CA GLY A 125 -23.52 -11.73 -7.19
C GLY A 125 -23.34 -12.31 -5.78
N VAL A 126 -22.47 -13.31 -5.60
CA VAL A 126 -22.15 -13.91 -4.29
C VAL A 126 -20.94 -13.22 -3.67
N MET A 127 -21.03 -13.00 -2.35
CA MET A 127 -19.89 -12.48 -1.58
C MET A 127 -18.91 -13.62 -1.29
N HIS A 128 -17.65 -13.39 -1.66
CA HIS A 128 -16.53 -14.30 -1.42
C HIS A 128 -15.56 -13.68 -0.40
N LEU A 129 -14.89 -14.56 0.35
CA LEU A 129 -13.83 -14.17 1.26
C LEU A 129 -12.48 -14.62 0.69
N VAL A 130 -11.58 -13.67 0.50
CA VAL A 130 -10.22 -13.91 0.01
C VAL A 130 -9.23 -13.64 1.13
N SER A 131 -8.44 -14.64 1.53
CA SER A 131 -7.40 -14.46 2.56
C SER A 131 -6.09 -13.98 1.94
N HIS A 132 -5.53 -12.94 2.52
CA HIS A 132 -4.24 -12.35 2.18
C HIS A 132 -3.20 -12.72 3.23
N ASN A 133 -2.57 -13.86 3.01
CA ASN A 133 -1.46 -14.32 3.84
C ASN A 133 -0.17 -13.67 3.33
N ASP A 134 0.68 -13.23 4.25
CA ASP A 134 1.98 -12.64 3.90
C ASP A 134 1.91 -11.41 2.96
N ASP A 135 0.78 -10.71 2.94
CA ASP A 135 0.65 -9.49 2.15
C ASP A 135 1.66 -8.42 2.57
N ALA A 136 2.30 -7.80 1.57
CA ALA A 136 3.31 -6.76 1.76
C ALA A 136 2.88 -5.41 1.14
N VAL A 137 1.64 -5.28 0.65
CA VAL A 137 1.18 -4.09 -0.09
C VAL A 137 0.23 -3.24 0.75
N PHE A 138 -0.86 -3.84 1.24
CA PHE A 138 -1.88 -3.12 1.99
C PHE A 138 -1.47 -2.87 3.45
N VAL A 139 -2.01 -1.84 4.09
CA VAL A 139 -1.76 -1.56 5.53
C VAL A 139 -2.56 -2.49 6.46
N HIS A 140 -3.56 -3.19 5.91
CA HIS A 140 -4.46 -4.05 6.67
C HIS A 140 -3.73 -5.13 7.47
N GLY A 141 -4.12 -5.32 8.72
CA GLY A 141 -3.55 -6.34 9.60
C GLY A 141 -2.11 -6.09 10.05
N LYS A 142 -1.53 -4.91 9.78
CA LYS A 142 -0.16 -4.59 10.18
C LYS A 142 -0.12 -3.74 11.44
N VAL A 143 0.70 -4.17 12.41
CA VAL A 143 0.90 -3.47 13.67
C VAL A 143 2.40 -3.18 13.81
N ILE A 144 2.74 -1.91 14.03
CA ILE A 144 4.11 -1.43 13.89
C ILE A 144 4.51 -0.66 15.15
N ARG A 145 5.72 -0.86 15.66
CA ARG A 145 6.26 -0.02 16.73
C ARG A 145 6.30 1.44 16.27
N ARG A 146 5.65 2.29 17.03
CA ARG A 146 5.60 3.72 16.71
C ARG A 146 6.98 4.35 16.75
N SER A 147 7.82 4.03 17.74
CA SER A 147 9.20 4.54 17.82
C SER A 147 10.00 4.23 16.56
N PHE A 148 9.89 3.01 16.02
CA PHE A 148 10.52 2.63 14.76
C PHE A 148 10.11 3.53 13.59
N LEU A 149 8.81 3.82 13.46
CA LEU A 149 8.30 4.72 12.40
C LEU A 149 8.82 6.15 12.58
N MET A 150 8.85 6.65 13.83
CA MET A 150 9.28 8.01 14.14
C MET A 150 10.78 8.20 13.92
N GLU A 151 11.61 7.31 14.44
CA GLU A 151 13.09 7.36 14.35
C GLU A 151 13.56 7.26 12.91
N ASN A 152 12.92 6.39 12.11
CA ASN A 152 13.25 6.22 10.70
C ASN A 152 12.52 7.21 9.77
N LYS A 153 11.74 8.15 10.33
CA LYS A 153 10.95 9.14 9.57
C LYS A 153 10.09 8.49 8.48
N ILE A 154 9.49 7.32 8.81
CA ILE A 154 8.60 6.63 7.88
C ILE A 154 7.22 7.28 7.96
N ARG A 155 6.71 7.74 6.83
CA ARG A 155 5.40 8.40 6.67
C ARG A 155 4.77 7.96 5.37
N PHE A 156 3.44 8.05 5.29
CA PHE A 156 2.76 7.96 4.01
C PHE A 156 3.13 9.16 3.15
N HIS A 157 3.25 8.94 1.84
CA HIS A 157 3.61 10.00 0.91
C HIS A 157 2.35 10.76 0.46
N GLU A 158 2.17 12.00 0.95
CA GLU A 158 0.91 12.75 0.80
C GLU A 158 0.52 13.11 -0.64
N LYS A 159 1.46 13.10 -1.57
CA LYS A 159 1.18 13.31 -3.00
C LYS A 159 0.75 12.03 -3.74
N LEU A 160 0.83 10.85 -3.10
CA LEU A 160 0.35 9.61 -3.67
C LEU A 160 -1.10 9.40 -3.30
N THR A 161 -1.98 9.47 -4.30
CA THR A 161 -3.43 9.23 -4.14
C THR A 161 -3.80 7.76 -4.34
N ILE A 162 -2.91 6.98 -4.95
CA ILE A 162 -2.99 5.53 -5.14
C ILE A 162 -1.57 4.98 -4.93
N HIS A 163 -1.45 3.75 -4.42
CA HIS A 163 -0.20 3.07 -4.08
C HIS A 163 0.57 3.67 -2.88
N GLU A 164 -0.07 4.52 -2.07
CA GLU A 164 0.52 5.08 -0.85
C GLU A 164 0.86 3.99 0.15
N ASP A 165 0.01 2.97 0.28
CA ASP A 165 0.21 1.79 1.12
C ASP A 165 1.46 1.02 0.70
N GLY A 166 1.60 0.77 -0.61
CA GLY A 166 2.77 0.11 -1.16
C GLY A 166 4.06 0.90 -0.93
N PHE A 167 4.02 2.23 -1.03
CA PHE A 167 5.16 3.07 -0.68
C PHE A 167 5.55 2.92 0.80
N PHE A 168 4.57 3.09 1.69
CA PHE A 168 4.77 3.00 3.14
C PHE A 168 5.30 1.63 3.55
N ASN A 169 4.66 0.56 3.10
CA ASN A 169 5.03 -0.79 3.48
C ASN A 169 6.38 -1.24 2.94
N VAL A 170 6.78 -0.83 1.72
CA VAL A 170 8.14 -1.14 1.22
C VAL A 170 9.19 -0.51 2.11
N LEU A 171 8.99 0.73 2.59
CA LEU A 171 9.91 1.36 3.56
C LEU A 171 9.91 0.59 4.88
N VAL A 172 8.74 0.26 5.43
CA VAL A 172 8.62 -0.50 6.69
C VAL A 172 9.36 -1.83 6.58
N TYR A 173 9.07 -2.65 5.57
CA TYR A 173 9.69 -3.97 5.41
C TYR A 173 11.20 -3.90 5.17
N THR A 174 11.64 -2.94 4.34
CA THR A 174 13.07 -2.81 4.04
C THR A 174 13.86 -2.40 5.27
N LEU A 175 13.32 -1.47 6.07
CA LEU A 175 14.03 -0.96 7.25
C LEU A 175 13.84 -1.85 8.49
N ALA A 176 12.76 -2.63 8.58
CA ALA A 176 12.52 -3.58 9.65
C ALA A 176 13.26 -4.91 9.47
N LYS A 177 13.86 -5.19 8.31
CA LYS A 177 14.41 -6.50 7.92
C LYS A 177 15.31 -7.13 8.98
N ASP A 178 16.16 -6.32 9.61
CA ASP A 178 17.15 -6.78 10.60
C ASP A 178 16.68 -6.55 12.05
N LEU A 179 15.50 -5.97 12.25
CA LEU A 179 14.93 -5.62 13.56
C LEU A 179 13.87 -6.61 14.05
N GLY A 180 13.50 -7.56 13.20
CA GLY A 180 12.55 -8.62 13.53
C GLY A 180 11.11 -8.31 13.10
N GLU A 181 10.47 -9.39 12.66
CA GLU A 181 9.07 -9.46 12.26
C GLU A 181 8.40 -10.66 12.91
N GLN A 182 7.14 -10.46 13.34
CA GLN A 182 6.28 -11.55 13.78
C GLN A 182 5.11 -11.71 12.83
N LYS A 183 4.60 -12.95 12.69
CA LYS A 183 3.47 -13.26 11.81
C LYS A 183 2.32 -13.88 12.58
N ILE A 184 1.11 -13.36 12.34
CA ILE A 184 -0.13 -13.97 12.81
C ILE A 184 -0.83 -14.58 11.60
N GLN A 185 -0.86 -15.92 11.54
CA GLN A 185 -1.41 -16.67 10.40
C GLN A 185 -2.95 -16.69 10.38
N THR A 186 -3.57 -16.50 11.55
CA THR A 186 -5.03 -16.37 11.66
C THR A 186 -5.45 -14.99 11.17
N PRO A 187 -6.52 -14.86 10.37
CA PRO A 187 -7.04 -13.57 9.98
C PRO A 187 -7.44 -12.73 11.20
N ILE A 188 -6.87 -11.53 11.30
CA ILE A 188 -7.15 -10.59 12.40
C ILE A 188 -7.93 -9.35 11.93
N TYR A 189 -7.99 -9.10 10.63
CA TYR A 189 -8.62 -7.93 10.03
C TYR A 189 -9.47 -8.34 8.84
N LEU A 190 -10.62 -7.69 8.66
CA LEU A 190 -11.53 -7.87 7.54
C LEU A 190 -11.65 -6.57 6.76
N TRP A 191 -11.16 -6.57 5.54
CA TRP A 191 -11.41 -5.54 4.55
C TRP A 191 -12.83 -5.73 4.00
N ALA A 192 -13.76 -4.98 4.54
CA ALA A 192 -15.17 -5.15 4.26
C ALA A 192 -15.55 -4.66 2.86
N TRP A 193 -16.58 -5.25 2.29
CA TRP A 193 -17.10 -4.81 1.00
C TRP A 193 -17.76 -3.43 1.10
N ASN A 194 -17.25 -2.49 0.32
CA ASN A 194 -17.86 -1.19 0.11
C ASN A 194 -17.92 -0.89 -1.40
N PRO A 195 -19.14 -0.81 -2.01
CA PRO A 195 -19.28 -0.54 -3.45
C PRO A 195 -18.78 0.86 -3.84
N ASN A 196 -18.64 1.77 -2.87
CA ASN A 196 -18.11 3.13 -3.09
C ASN A 196 -16.59 3.22 -2.93
N SER A 197 -15.91 2.13 -2.58
CA SER A 197 -14.45 2.09 -2.45
C SER A 197 -13.76 2.54 -3.74
N VAL A 198 -12.76 3.41 -3.60
CA VAL A 198 -11.96 3.92 -4.74
C VAL A 198 -11.29 2.79 -5.51
N VAL A 199 -10.85 1.75 -4.83
CA VAL A 199 -10.13 0.60 -5.45
C VAL A 199 -11.08 -0.34 -6.20
N ARG A 200 -12.38 -0.32 -5.88
CA ARG A 200 -13.39 -1.24 -6.43
C ARG A 200 -14.26 -0.63 -7.53
N LYS A 201 -14.19 0.70 -7.69
CA LYS A 201 -14.90 1.39 -8.79
C LYS A 201 -14.27 1.01 -10.12
N ASP A 202 -15.10 0.50 -11.01
CA ASP A 202 -14.86 0.25 -12.44
C ASP A 202 -13.40 -0.08 -12.83
N LYS A 203 -12.97 -1.31 -12.53
CA LYS A 203 -11.73 -1.85 -13.11
C LYS A 203 -11.97 -2.09 -14.59
N THR A 204 -11.77 -1.06 -15.40
CA THR A 204 -11.74 -1.22 -16.86
C THR A 204 -10.59 -2.14 -17.25
N ASP A 205 -10.68 -2.78 -18.41
CA ASP A 205 -9.55 -3.54 -18.98
C ASP A 205 -8.24 -2.74 -19.07
N ASP A 206 -8.34 -1.40 -19.04
CA ASP A 206 -7.20 -0.48 -19.13
C ASP A 206 -6.70 0.01 -17.77
N TYR A 207 -7.23 -0.49 -16.63
CA TYR A 207 -6.88 -0.02 -15.29
C TYR A 207 -5.37 0.10 -15.05
N ILE A 208 -4.56 -0.85 -15.52
CA ILE A 208 -3.11 -0.81 -15.38
C ILE A 208 -2.53 0.40 -16.13
N LEU A 209 -3.00 0.67 -17.35
CA LEU A 209 -2.54 1.83 -18.12
C LEU A 209 -3.01 3.15 -17.52
N ASP A 210 -4.24 3.18 -16.99
CA ASP A 210 -4.80 4.36 -16.34
C ASP A 210 -4.06 4.71 -15.04
N THR A 211 -3.63 3.70 -14.29
CA THR A 211 -2.92 3.88 -13.02
C THR A 211 -1.40 3.88 -13.15
N TYR A 212 -0.84 3.67 -14.34
CA TYR A 212 0.60 3.53 -14.53
C TYR A 212 1.40 4.77 -14.11
N SER A 213 0.83 5.96 -14.30
CA SER A 213 1.44 7.21 -13.82
C SER A 213 1.59 7.23 -12.29
N HIS A 214 0.60 6.72 -11.56
CA HIS A 214 0.65 6.62 -10.09
C HIS A 214 1.71 5.60 -9.65
N LEU A 215 1.81 4.47 -10.36
CA LEU A 215 2.87 3.48 -10.10
C LEU A 215 4.26 4.10 -10.31
N MET A 216 4.47 4.84 -11.38
CA MET A 216 5.77 5.49 -11.64
C MET A 216 6.09 6.55 -10.58
N ARG A 217 5.13 7.36 -10.16
CA ARG A 217 5.33 8.29 -9.03
C ARG A 217 5.71 7.55 -7.74
N GLN A 218 5.02 6.48 -7.40
CA GLN A 218 5.39 5.66 -6.24
C GLN A 218 6.82 5.11 -6.35
N ARG A 219 7.22 4.64 -7.53
CA ARG A 219 8.58 4.12 -7.77
C ARG A 219 9.65 5.22 -7.67
N MET A 220 9.36 6.41 -8.20
CA MET A 220 10.23 7.59 -8.03
C MET A 220 10.36 7.94 -6.56
N ALA A 221 9.25 8.10 -5.84
CA ALA A 221 9.25 8.42 -4.42
C ALA A 221 10.05 7.40 -3.59
N LEU A 222 9.91 6.10 -3.84
CA LEU A 222 10.69 5.05 -3.18
C LEU A 222 12.19 5.15 -3.48
N THR A 223 12.55 5.33 -4.74
CA THR A 223 13.95 5.46 -5.14
C THR A 223 14.59 6.66 -4.45
N GLU A 224 13.92 7.82 -4.46
CA GLU A 224 14.39 9.04 -3.76
C GLU A 224 14.46 8.83 -2.24
N ALA A 225 13.47 8.15 -1.65
CA ALA A 225 13.47 7.89 -0.22
C ALA A 225 14.66 7.01 0.21
N PHE A 226 15.10 6.06 -0.61
CA PHE A 226 16.30 5.27 -0.35
C PHE A 226 17.58 6.04 -0.59
N ILE A 227 17.67 6.88 -1.64
CA ILE A 227 18.81 7.76 -1.88
C ILE A 227 19.01 8.71 -0.70
N GLN A 228 17.95 9.38 -0.22
CA GLN A 228 18.01 10.31 0.91
C GLN A 228 18.43 9.64 2.22
N ARG A 229 18.27 8.34 2.35
CA ARG A 229 18.69 7.50 3.50
C ARG A 229 20.04 6.84 3.30
N GLU A 230 20.76 7.19 2.23
CA GLU A 230 22.06 6.57 1.86
C GLU A 230 21.96 5.04 1.68
N ARG A 231 20.76 4.53 1.35
CA ARG A 231 20.47 3.11 1.10
C ARG A 231 20.65 2.77 -0.38
N THR A 232 21.89 2.90 -0.86
CA THR A 232 22.23 2.79 -2.30
C THR A 232 21.81 1.43 -2.90
N ASN A 233 22.02 0.33 -2.17
CA ASN A 233 21.62 -1.01 -2.64
C ASN A 233 20.09 -1.13 -2.77
N ASP A 234 19.32 -0.57 -1.84
CA ASP A 234 17.85 -0.63 -1.90
C ASP A 234 17.31 0.28 -3.01
N ALA A 235 17.95 1.43 -3.26
CA ALA A 235 17.66 2.27 -4.41
C ALA A 235 17.93 1.51 -5.72
N LEU A 236 19.10 0.88 -5.86
CA LEU A 236 19.47 0.07 -7.01
C LEU A 236 18.47 -1.07 -7.26
N LEU A 237 18.14 -1.85 -6.23
CA LEU A 237 17.16 -2.93 -6.34
C LEU A 237 15.76 -2.41 -6.73
N THR A 238 15.37 -1.25 -6.22
CA THR A 238 14.10 -0.60 -6.59
C THR A 238 14.09 -0.24 -8.08
N VAL A 239 15.19 0.30 -8.60
CA VAL A 239 15.32 0.66 -10.01
C VAL A 239 15.29 -0.58 -10.90
N ILE A 240 16.11 -1.59 -10.60
CA ILE A 240 16.13 -2.85 -11.38
C ILE A 240 14.74 -3.50 -11.38
N LYS A 241 14.13 -3.60 -10.19
CA LYS A 241 12.79 -4.18 -10.05
C LYS A 241 11.76 -3.41 -10.88
N THR A 242 11.81 -2.08 -10.86
CA THR A 242 10.88 -1.24 -11.65
C THR A 242 11.05 -1.48 -13.14
N VAL A 243 12.29 -1.58 -13.62
CA VAL A 243 12.59 -1.86 -15.03
C VAL A 243 12.04 -3.24 -15.42
N VAL A 244 12.32 -4.27 -14.65
CA VAL A 244 11.89 -5.64 -14.91
C VAL A 244 10.36 -5.80 -14.84
N ASP A 245 9.73 -5.27 -13.78
CA ASP A 245 8.27 -5.32 -13.63
C ASP A 245 7.60 -4.61 -14.82
N SER A 246 8.08 -3.42 -15.18
CA SER A 246 7.55 -2.66 -16.33
C SER A 246 7.71 -3.42 -17.64
N TYR A 247 8.88 -4.01 -17.91
CA TYR A 247 9.09 -4.83 -19.10
C TYR A 247 8.01 -5.92 -19.21
N TYR A 248 7.81 -6.73 -18.18
CA TYR A 248 6.82 -7.80 -18.22
C TYR A 248 5.37 -7.29 -18.26
N ASP A 249 5.08 -6.16 -17.61
CA ASP A 249 3.76 -5.54 -17.71
C ASP A 249 3.48 -5.05 -19.13
N PHE A 250 4.45 -4.44 -19.82
CA PHE A 250 4.29 -4.03 -21.20
C PHE A 250 4.19 -5.23 -22.14
N GLN A 251 5.05 -6.25 -22.02
CA GLN A 251 4.98 -7.47 -22.84
C GLN A 251 3.64 -8.21 -22.68
N LYS A 252 3.11 -8.27 -21.47
CA LYS A 252 1.84 -8.91 -21.15
C LYS A 252 0.63 -8.15 -21.71
N HIS A 253 0.71 -6.84 -21.85
CA HIS A 253 -0.39 -5.97 -22.25
C HIS A 253 -0.27 -5.38 -23.65
N GLN A 254 0.66 -5.86 -24.48
CA GLN A 254 0.86 -5.37 -25.85
C GLN A 254 -0.41 -5.41 -26.72
N TRP A 255 -1.30 -6.37 -26.51
CA TRP A 255 -2.58 -6.43 -27.22
C TRP A 255 -3.47 -5.19 -26.98
N ARG A 256 -3.25 -4.46 -25.89
CA ARG A 256 -3.96 -3.23 -25.55
C ARG A 256 -3.51 -2.03 -26.38
N LEU A 257 -2.30 -2.11 -26.95
CA LEU A 257 -1.81 -1.11 -27.90
C LEU A 257 -2.80 -0.92 -29.06
N GLN A 258 -3.37 -2.02 -29.56
CA GLN A 258 -4.34 -1.98 -30.65
C GLN A 258 -5.70 -1.39 -30.24
N LYS A 259 -6.10 -1.57 -28.97
CA LYS A 259 -7.36 -1.05 -28.41
C LYS A 259 -7.24 0.39 -27.92
N ASN A 260 -6.13 0.76 -27.30
CA ASN A 260 -5.94 2.07 -26.70
C ASN A 260 -4.49 2.56 -26.78
N LYS A 261 -4.09 2.84 -28.02
CA LYS A 261 -2.73 3.27 -28.35
C LYS A 261 -2.27 4.48 -27.53
N ALA A 262 -3.14 5.48 -27.36
CA ALA A 262 -2.78 6.71 -26.65
C ALA A 262 -2.45 6.48 -25.15
N LYS A 263 -3.21 5.61 -24.46
CA LYS A 263 -2.92 5.26 -23.07
C LYS A 263 -1.61 4.47 -22.95
N TYR A 264 -1.38 3.55 -23.86
CA TYR A 264 -0.17 2.75 -23.89
C TYR A 264 1.08 3.62 -24.12
N GLU A 265 1.05 4.49 -25.14
CA GLU A 265 2.13 5.44 -25.41
C GLU A 265 2.36 6.40 -24.24
N ARG A 266 1.29 6.83 -23.53
CA ARG A 266 1.44 7.63 -22.33
C ARG A 266 2.13 6.86 -21.20
N ALA A 267 1.80 5.59 -21.00
CA ALA A 267 2.47 4.74 -20.02
C ALA A 267 3.96 4.56 -20.34
N GLU A 268 4.31 4.34 -21.62
CA GLU A 268 5.72 4.29 -22.06
C GLU A 268 6.47 5.59 -21.79
N ARG A 269 5.82 6.73 -21.98
CA ARG A 269 6.42 8.05 -21.68
C ARG A 269 6.69 8.24 -20.18
N TRP A 270 5.83 7.73 -19.29
CA TRP A 270 6.06 7.73 -17.86
C TRP A 270 7.25 6.83 -17.49
N PHE A 271 7.31 5.65 -18.04
CA PHE A 271 8.45 4.75 -17.83
C PHE A 271 9.76 5.34 -18.38
N CYS A 272 9.73 5.95 -19.56
CA CYS A 272 10.88 6.63 -20.15
C CYS A 272 11.42 7.75 -19.22
N ALA A 273 10.53 8.54 -18.60
CA ALA A 273 10.92 9.57 -17.65
C ALA A 273 11.61 8.97 -16.41
N TYR A 274 11.04 7.88 -15.86
CA TYR A 274 11.65 7.13 -14.76
C TYR A 274 13.04 6.60 -15.13
N LEU A 275 13.14 5.92 -16.26
CA LEU A 275 14.39 5.30 -16.71
C LEU A 275 15.49 6.35 -16.95
N LYS A 276 15.16 7.48 -17.60
CA LYS A 276 16.12 8.58 -17.80
C LYS A 276 16.62 9.20 -16.52
N ARG A 277 15.72 9.37 -15.53
CA ARG A 277 16.08 9.95 -14.23
C ARG A 277 17.07 9.07 -13.46
N TYR A 278 16.90 7.74 -13.54
CA TYR A 278 17.71 6.79 -12.76
C TYR A 278 18.64 5.92 -13.61
N ALA A 279 18.90 6.31 -14.85
CA ALA A 279 19.79 5.57 -15.76
C ALA A 279 21.19 5.34 -15.19
N GLY A 280 21.74 6.32 -14.45
CA GLY A 280 23.05 6.19 -13.79
C GLY A 280 23.04 5.08 -12.73
N ILE A 281 21.99 5.02 -11.92
CA ILE A 281 21.83 3.97 -10.89
C ILE A 281 21.65 2.60 -11.59
N TYR A 282 20.81 2.52 -12.63
CA TYR A 282 20.61 1.26 -13.36
C TYR A 282 21.90 0.73 -14.02
N ALA A 283 22.76 1.63 -14.47
CA ALA A 283 24.04 1.24 -15.08
C ALA A 283 25.01 0.54 -14.11
N GLU A 284 24.79 0.68 -12.80
CA GLU A 284 25.55 -0.04 -11.76
C GLU A 284 25.05 -1.48 -11.53
N ALA A 285 23.90 -1.85 -12.14
CA ALA A 285 23.34 -3.18 -11.98
C ALA A 285 24.22 -4.27 -12.60
N THR A 286 24.42 -5.35 -11.86
CA THR A 286 25.11 -6.52 -12.40
C THR A 286 24.17 -7.36 -13.25
N VAL A 287 24.76 -8.09 -14.23
CA VAL A 287 23.99 -9.04 -15.08
C VAL A 287 23.27 -10.08 -14.22
N PHE A 288 23.89 -10.51 -13.11
CA PHE A 288 23.30 -11.48 -12.19
C PHE A 288 22.06 -10.91 -11.47
N GLN A 289 22.13 -9.69 -10.94
CA GLN A 289 20.97 -9.04 -10.28
C GLN A 289 19.80 -8.86 -11.25
N ILE A 290 20.08 -8.44 -12.49
CA ILE A 290 19.04 -8.29 -13.51
C ILE A 290 18.43 -9.65 -13.85
N ALA A 291 19.24 -10.70 -14.06
CA ALA A 291 18.75 -12.03 -14.39
C ALA A 291 17.89 -12.65 -13.28
N GLU A 292 18.30 -12.49 -12.01
CA GLU A 292 17.56 -12.99 -10.86
C GLU A 292 16.17 -12.32 -10.76
N LEU A 293 16.13 -11.00 -10.81
CA LEU A 293 14.86 -10.26 -10.78
C LEU A 293 14.01 -10.51 -12.02
N ALA A 294 14.62 -10.70 -13.18
CA ALA A 294 13.90 -11.07 -14.40
C ALA A 294 13.21 -12.43 -14.30
N ALA A 295 13.88 -13.42 -13.71
CA ALA A 295 13.27 -14.73 -13.46
C ALA A 295 12.04 -14.64 -12.54
N VAL A 296 12.13 -13.84 -11.47
CA VAL A 296 11.01 -13.58 -10.54
C VAL A 296 9.87 -12.83 -11.26
N GLY A 297 10.19 -11.78 -12.00
CA GLY A 297 9.21 -10.97 -12.74
C GLY A 297 8.47 -11.80 -13.78
N ARG A 298 9.18 -12.63 -14.55
CA ARG A 298 8.59 -13.55 -15.51
C ARG A 298 7.65 -14.56 -14.86
N SER A 299 8.08 -15.19 -13.78
CA SER A 299 7.24 -16.13 -13.03
C SER A 299 5.96 -15.48 -12.52
N ARG A 300 6.04 -14.26 -11.98
CA ARG A 300 4.87 -13.49 -11.55
C ARG A 300 3.92 -13.18 -12.71
N ALA A 301 4.44 -12.72 -13.84
CA ALA A 301 3.64 -12.41 -15.02
C ALA A 301 2.87 -13.64 -15.54
N LEU A 302 3.49 -14.82 -15.50
CA LEU A 302 2.86 -16.08 -15.88
C LEU A 302 1.78 -16.52 -14.89
N MET A 303 2.01 -16.37 -13.58
CA MET A 303 1.05 -16.75 -12.54
C MET A 303 -0.26 -15.94 -12.60
N GLN A 304 -0.24 -14.73 -13.14
CA GLN A 304 -1.43 -13.87 -13.26
C GLN A 304 -2.41 -14.31 -14.35
N LYS A 305 -2.38 -15.58 -14.76
CA LYS A 305 -3.29 -16.19 -15.77
C LYS A 305 -3.33 -15.46 -17.13
N SER A 306 -2.31 -14.72 -17.47
CA SER A 306 -2.20 -14.00 -18.74
C SER A 306 -1.17 -14.67 -19.64
N MET A 307 -1.47 -14.68 -20.95
CA MET A 307 -0.52 -15.12 -21.93
C MET A 307 0.60 -14.08 -22.02
N LEU A 308 1.81 -14.45 -21.62
CA LEU A 308 2.98 -13.62 -21.77
C LEU A 308 3.57 -13.84 -23.18
N MET A 309 3.51 -12.82 -24.01
CA MET A 309 4.14 -12.81 -25.33
C MET A 309 5.32 -11.85 -25.29
N GLU A 310 6.51 -12.39 -25.10
CA GLU A 310 7.75 -11.61 -25.21
C GLU A 310 8.07 -11.40 -26.70
N SER A 311 7.79 -10.20 -27.20
CA SER A 311 8.02 -9.86 -28.62
C SER A 311 9.43 -9.36 -28.89
N GLU A 312 10.13 -8.94 -27.86
CA GLU A 312 11.50 -8.42 -27.88
C GLU A 312 12.24 -8.72 -26.59
N THR A 313 13.56 -8.64 -26.58
CA THR A 313 14.33 -8.82 -25.37
C THR A 313 14.22 -7.59 -24.45
N LEU A 314 14.49 -7.76 -23.14
CA LEU A 314 14.57 -6.64 -22.20
C LEU A 314 15.53 -5.55 -22.71
N LYS A 315 16.67 -5.96 -23.28
CA LYS A 315 17.69 -5.04 -23.81
C LYS A 315 17.13 -4.24 -24.99
N ASP A 316 16.55 -4.90 -25.99
CA ASP A 316 16.02 -4.24 -27.18
C ASP A 316 14.89 -3.28 -26.82
N TRP A 317 14.01 -3.68 -25.88
CA TRP A 317 12.94 -2.84 -25.38
C TRP A 317 13.48 -1.58 -24.67
N LEU A 318 14.49 -1.70 -23.81
CA LEU A 318 15.12 -0.55 -23.16
C LEU A 318 15.78 0.39 -24.16
N GLU A 319 16.45 -0.15 -25.19
CA GLU A 319 17.03 0.65 -26.27
C GLU A 319 15.95 1.41 -27.04
N HIS A 320 14.81 0.77 -27.35
CA HIS A 320 13.64 1.42 -27.94
C HIS A 320 13.12 2.57 -27.07
N ILE A 321 12.85 2.31 -25.78
CA ILE A 321 12.35 3.32 -24.83
C ILE A 321 13.29 4.53 -24.74
N MET A 322 14.58 4.30 -24.64
CA MET A 322 15.57 5.38 -24.48
C MET A 322 15.76 6.21 -25.77
N ARG A 323 15.65 5.58 -26.94
CA ARG A 323 15.90 6.22 -28.24
C ARG A 323 14.64 6.88 -28.82
N ASP A 324 13.52 6.16 -28.81
CA ASP A 324 12.34 6.50 -29.62
C ASP A 324 11.20 7.12 -28.80
N VAL A 325 11.15 6.88 -27.47
CA VAL A 325 10.08 7.38 -26.62
C VAL A 325 10.44 8.74 -26.03
N ARG A 326 9.55 9.73 -26.21
CA ARG A 326 9.69 11.04 -25.59
C ARG A 326 9.14 11.01 -24.15
N PRO A 327 9.93 11.34 -23.11
CA PRO A 327 9.47 11.28 -21.73
C PRO A 327 8.34 12.27 -21.44
N ILE A 328 7.60 12.03 -20.35
CA ILE A 328 6.69 13.02 -19.75
C ILE A 328 7.53 14.22 -19.27
N PRO A 329 7.05 15.45 -19.47
CA PRO A 329 7.74 16.66 -18.97
C PRO A 329 7.92 16.64 -17.45
N GLU A 330 9.00 17.23 -16.94
CA GLU A 330 9.32 17.28 -15.50
C GLU A 330 8.20 17.91 -14.66
N GLU A 331 7.49 18.91 -15.18
CA GLU A 331 6.35 19.55 -14.51
C GLU A 331 5.16 18.61 -14.27
N GLU A 332 5.01 17.54 -15.05
CA GLU A 332 3.99 16.52 -14.86
C GLU A 332 4.40 15.45 -13.83
N LEU A 333 5.70 15.32 -13.55
CA LEU A 333 6.19 14.24 -12.67
C LEU A 333 5.75 14.42 -11.21
N ASN A 334 5.72 15.67 -10.69
CA ASN A 334 5.26 16.09 -9.35
C ASN A 334 5.39 14.99 -8.26
N VAL A 335 6.64 14.62 -7.92
CA VAL A 335 6.96 13.66 -6.82
C VAL A 335 7.44 14.43 -5.60
#